data_7d369f2e9aa19dac8db58ac2a4116b61
#
_entry.id   7d369f2e9aa19dac8db58ac2a4116b61
#
_cell.length_a   1.000
_cell.length_b   1.000
_cell.length_c   1.000
_cell.angle_alpha   90.00
_cell.angle_beta   90.00
_cell.angle_gamma   90.00
#
_symmetry.space_group_name_H-M   'P 1'
#
loop_
_entity.id
_entity.type
_entity.pdbx_description
1 polymer ?
#
loop_
_entity_poly.entity_id
_entity_poly.type
_entity_poly.pdbx_seq_one_letter_code
_entity_poly.pdbx_strand_id
1 'polypeptide(L)'
;MELQIINNKQQFLKELQLFLLTFVLMPLVTVPVAICQYVKSKGINKNKLTFLFVALACYMAVINASKFPGGDQSNYWAVYMKAPHEGLLWAINHIYGYRDSTNGKEFMNGLYNYFGYYLTAGHYGLYIFINTLFVYIPFFYVIKELYQDKKNGKYAILAGIICLCFFSQFFNLTIHLQRQVLAFSIFIFAMYRKAKTGKTNYLLLFVAIFTHSTILFFIPFLFFNLFYERMTIKRAIQVLVLGLAVIFVVNRIMMVKEIEQISDNALSYSLNRIHNGGGTDDVEFHLANFLVFNIPILYVSVKRMFLNGLNRMEYVVNNTYLLLFIFVLSFTGSDLVQYRFSFFTYGYIGFLLPALLKGSNRYCKTYYMI
;
A
#
# COMPACT_ATOMS: atom_id res chain seq x y z
N MET A 1 -0.24 -30.26 -28.26
CA MET A 1 -0.54 -29.08 -27.42
C MET A 1 0.12 -29.17 -26.05
N GLU A 2 -0.01 -30.28 -25.32
CA GLU A 2 0.60 -30.44 -23.97
C GLU A 2 2.14 -30.36 -23.97
N LEU A 3 2.84 -31.03 -24.89
CA LEU A 3 4.30 -30.95 -25.01
C LEU A 3 4.81 -29.52 -25.26
N GLN A 4 4.07 -28.72 -26.00
CA GLN A 4 4.41 -27.31 -26.26
C GLN A 4 4.24 -26.44 -25.01
N ILE A 5 3.24 -26.73 -24.19
CA ILE A 5 3.01 -26.06 -22.90
C ILE A 5 4.12 -26.41 -21.90
N ILE A 6 4.54 -27.69 -21.84
CA ILE A 6 5.61 -28.17 -20.96
C ILE A 6 6.95 -27.53 -21.36
N ASN A 7 7.28 -27.51 -22.65
CA ASN A 7 8.50 -26.87 -23.14
C ASN A 7 8.54 -25.36 -22.84
N ASN A 8 7.44 -24.66 -23.03
CA ASN A 8 7.33 -23.22 -22.69
C ASN A 8 7.50 -22.97 -21.19
N LYS A 9 6.98 -23.85 -20.33
CA LYS A 9 7.13 -23.76 -18.87
C LYS A 9 8.57 -24.02 -18.44
N GLN A 10 9.22 -25.01 -18.99
CA GLN A 10 10.63 -25.30 -18.71
C GLN A 10 11.56 -24.19 -19.18
N GLN A 11 11.33 -23.64 -20.38
CA GLN A 11 12.08 -22.51 -20.89
C GLN A 11 11.90 -21.27 -19.98
N PHE A 12 10.67 -20.98 -19.55
CA PHE A 12 10.39 -19.89 -18.64
C PHE A 12 11.13 -20.03 -17.30
N LEU A 13 11.14 -21.25 -16.72
CA LEU A 13 11.85 -21.51 -15.47
C LEU A 13 13.37 -21.31 -15.60
N LYS A 14 13.98 -21.79 -16.71
CA LYS A 14 15.40 -21.55 -16.99
C LYS A 14 15.72 -20.06 -17.13
N GLU A 15 14.89 -19.31 -17.86
CA GLU A 15 15.04 -17.86 -18.00
C GLU A 15 14.90 -17.15 -16.65
N LEU A 16 13.96 -17.57 -15.79
CA LEU A 16 13.78 -17.02 -14.46
C LEU A 16 14.97 -17.32 -13.54
N GLN A 17 15.50 -18.55 -13.57
CA GLN A 17 16.68 -18.92 -12.79
C GLN A 17 17.91 -18.09 -13.21
N LEU A 18 18.16 -17.98 -14.51
CA LEU A 18 19.25 -17.16 -15.02
C LEU A 18 19.09 -15.69 -14.63
N PHE A 19 17.86 -15.18 -14.70
CA PHE A 19 17.54 -13.82 -14.32
C PHE A 19 17.79 -13.59 -12.82
N LEU A 20 17.35 -14.50 -11.94
CA LEU A 20 17.60 -14.39 -10.49
C LEU A 20 19.09 -14.46 -10.16
N LEU A 21 19.83 -15.33 -10.84
CA LEU A 21 21.29 -15.41 -10.69
C LEU A 21 21.96 -14.08 -11.08
N THR A 22 21.60 -13.52 -12.24
CA THR A 22 22.14 -12.21 -12.68
C THR A 22 21.73 -11.08 -11.74
N PHE A 23 20.53 -11.16 -11.15
CA PHE A 23 20.08 -10.19 -10.17
C PHE A 23 20.90 -10.23 -8.87
N VAL A 24 21.21 -11.42 -8.37
CA VAL A 24 22.07 -11.59 -7.17
C VAL A 24 23.46 -11.01 -7.41
N LEU A 25 24.02 -11.23 -8.59
CA LEU A 25 25.35 -10.74 -8.93
C LEU A 25 25.41 -9.25 -9.25
N MET A 26 24.38 -8.72 -9.95
CA MET A 26 24.36 -7.35 -10.48
C MET A 26 22.94 -6.73 -10.46
N PRO A 27 22.37 -6.45 -9.28
CA PRO A 27 20.98 -5.94 -9.20
C PRO A 27 20.81 -4.60 -9.91
N LEU A 28 21.79 -3.71 -9.83
CA LEU A 28 21.76 -2.39 -10.50
C LEU A 28 21.70 -2.48 -12.03
N VAL A 29 22.22 -3.54 -12.62
CA VAL A 29 22.18 -3.77 -14.08
C VAL A 29 20.93 -4.54 -14.47
N THR A 30 20.50 -5.47 -13.65
CA THR A 30 19.37 -6.36 -13.95
C THR A 30 18.06 -5.60 -14.08
N VAL A 31 17.82 -4.58 -13.24
CA VAL A 31 16.60 -3.77 -13.29
C VAL A 31 16.46 -2.97 -14.60
N PRO A 32 17.44 -2.16 -15.02
CA PRO A 32 17.41 -1.52 -16.33
C PRO A 32 17.25 -2.49 -17.50
N VAL A 33 17.92 -3.64 -17.44
CA VAL A 33 17.79 -4.70 -18.48
C VAL A 33 16.36 -5.23 -18.53
N ALA A 34 15.72 -5.52 -17.39
CA ALA A 34 14.34 -5.97 -17.33
C ALA A 34 13.37 -4.90 -17.91
N ILE A 35 13.58 -3.63 -17.58
CA ILE A 35 12.82 -2.50 -18.15
C ILE A 35 13.00 -2.45 -19.67
N CYS A 36 14.24 -2.49 -20.17
CA CYS A 36 14.51 -2.47 -21.59
C CYS A 36 13.90 -3.67 -22.33
N GLN A 37 14.00 -4.88 -21.78
CA GLN A 37 13.38 -6.06 -22.35
C GLN A 37 11.85 -5.96 -22.42
N TYR A 38 11.23 -5.43 -21.36
CA TYR A 38 9.80 -5.20 -21.35
C TYR A 38 9.39 -4.13 -22.37
N VAL A 39 10.11 -3.01 -22.44
CA VAL A 39 9.87 -1.92 -23.40
C VAL A 39 10.05 -2.38 -24.86
N LYS A 40 11.02 -3.23 -25.16
CA LYS A 40 11.27 -3.77 -26.50
C LYS A 40 10.28 -4.89 -26.91
N SER A 41 9.54 -5.50 -25.97
CA SER A 41 8.60 -6.56 -26.27
C SER A 41 7.43 -6.06 -27.12
N LYS A 42 6.85 -6.91 -27.99
CA LYS A 42 5.60 -6.61 -28.69
C LYS A 42 4.42 -6.75 -27.72
N GLY A 43 3.68 -5.66 -27.53
CA GLY A 43 2.53 -5.65 -26.60
C GLY A 43 2.90 -5.93 -25.14
N ILE A 44 1.96 -6.45 -24.37
CA ILE A 44 2.16 -6.89 -22.97
C ILE A 44 2.58 -8.35 -22.99
N ASN A 45 3.88 -8.59 -22.96
CA ASN A 45 4.43 -9.93 -22.82
C ASN A 45 4.45 -10.35 -21.34
N LYS A 46 3.69 -11.41 -21.01
CA LYS A 46 3.53 -11.88 -19.62
C LYS A 46 4.85 -12.25 -18.96
N ASN A 47 5.74 -12.95 -19.67
CA ASN A 47 7.04 -13.37 -19.10
C ASN A 47 7.92 -12.16 -18.79
N LYS A 48 8.05 -11.23 -19.75
CA LYS A 48 8.85 -10.01 -19.54
C LYS A 48 8.28 -9.11 -18.45
N LEU A 49 6.94 -9.06 -18.33
CA LEU A 49 6.28 -8.35 -17.24
C LEU A 49 6.55 -9.01 -15.89
N THR A 50 6.52 -10.35 -15.81
CA THR A 50 6.84 -11.09 -14.58
C THR A 50 8.29 -10.85 -14.18
N PHE A 51 9.24 -10.89 -15.11
CA PHE A 51 10.64 -10.56 -14.83
C PHE A 51 10.80 -9.14 -14.31
N LEU A 52 10.10 -8.18 -14.91
CA LEU A 52 10.12 -6.79 -14.46
C LEU A 52 9.56 -6.65 -13.03
N PHE A 53 8.45 -7.33 -12.72
CA PHE A 53 7.88 -7.31 -11.37
C PHE A 53 8.84 -7.90 -10.35
N VAL A 54 9.41 -9.07 -10.65
CA VAL A 54 10.38 -9.73 -9.77
C VAL A 54 11.61 -8.86 -9.58
N ALA A 55 12.17 -8.31 -10.66
CA ALA A 55 13.35 -7.46 -10.58
C ALA A 55 13.13 -6.22 -9.70
N LEU A 56 12.05 -5.49 -9.94
CA LEU A 56 11.75 -4.29 -9.17
C LEU A 56 11.40 -4.61 -7.72
N ALA A 57 10.56 -5.62 -7.47
CA ALA A 57 10.20 -6.00 -6.11
C ALA A 57 11.42 -6.48 -5.31
N CYS A 58 12.29 -7.31 -5.90
CA CYS A 58 13.53 -7.74 -5.27
C CYS A 58 14.50 -6.58 -5.06
N TYR A 59 14.61 -5.65 -6.01
CA TYR A 59 15.46 -4.46 -5.86
C TYR A 59 15.03 -3.61 -4.67
N MET A 60 13.72 -3.32 -4.56
CA MET A 60 13.16 -2.59 -3.41
C MET A 60 13.34 -3.37 -2.11
N ALA A 61 13.19 -4.70 -2.17
CA ALA A 61 13.38 -5.58 -1.01
C ALA A 61 14.85 -5.60 -0.52
N VAL A 62 15.83 -5.62 -1.43
CA VAL A 62 17.26 -5.53 -1.06
C VAL A 62 17.56 -4.19 -0.40
N ILE A 63 17.08 -3.07 -0.98
CA ILE A 63 17.32 -1.75 -0.39
C ILE A 63 16.69 -1.66 1.01
N ASN A 64 15.46 -2.16 1.19
CA ASN A 64 14.80 -2.14 2.51
C ASN A 64 15.52 -3.04 3.52
N ALA A 65 15.96 -4.22 3.09
CA ALA A 65 16.68 -5.16 3.94
C ALA A 65 18.09 -4.69 4.34
N SER A 66 18.71 -3.83 3.53
CA SER A 66 20.06 -3.31 3.79
C SER A 66 20.07 -2.10 4.74
N LYS A 67 18.91 -1.55 5.09
CA LYS A 67 18.84 -0.40 6.00
C LYS A 67 18.98 -0.84 7.46
N PHE A 68 19.70 -0.02 8.23
CA PHE A 68 19.77 -0.23 9.67
C PHE A 68 18.39 0.03 10.32
N PRO A 69 17.92 -0.83 11.24
CA PRO A 69 16.65 -0.63 11.90
C PRO A 69 16.65 0.67 12.72
N GLY A 70 15.79 1.62 12.34
CA GLY A 70 15.59 2.91 13.05
C GLY A 70 14.10 3.20 13.25
N GLY A 71 13.76 4.04 14.21
CA GLY A 71 12.37 4.39 14.51
C GLY A 71 11.49 3.18 14.85
N ASP A 72 10.30 3.09 14.26
CA ASP A 72 9.38 1.96 14.47
C ASP A 72 9.98 0.60 14.07
N GLN A 73 10.93 0.58 13.14
CA GLN A 73 11.57 -0.65 12.68
C GLN A 73 12.44 -1.29 13.76
N SER A 74 13.07 -0.49 14.64
CA SER A 74 13.84 -1.01 15.79
C SER A 74 12.93 -1.79 16.75
N ASN A 75 11.69 -1.34 16.90
CA ASN A 75 10.69 -2.00 17.74
C ASN A 75 10.25 -3.34 17.12
N TYR A 76 10.02 -3.36 15.81
CA TYR A 76 9.68 -4.61 15.10
C TYR A 76 10.80 -5.61 15.12
N TRP A 77 12.05 -5.14 15.00
CA TRP A 77 13.24 -5.98 15.16
C TRP A 77 13.33 -6.58 16.57
N ALA A 78 13.09 -5.78 17.62
CA ALA A 78 13.09 -6.27 18.99
C ALA A 78 12.02 -7.36 19.23
N VAL A 79 10.80 -7.19 18.69
CA VAL A 79 9.75 -8.22 18.78
C VAL A 79 10.15 -9.46 18.00
N TYR A 80 10.65 -9.32 16.78
CA TYR A 80 11.12 -10.43 15.97
C TYR A 80 12.19 -11.26 16.66
N MET A 81 13.16 -10.63 17.31
CA MET A 81 14.24 -11.31 18.04
C MET A 81 13.76 -11.98 19.33
N LYS A 82 12.81 -11.39 20.04
CA LYS A 82 12.28 -11.92 21.31
C LYS A 82 11.23 -13.01 21.10
N ALA A 83 10.43 -12.94 20.05
CA ALA A 83 9.30 -13.81 19.79
C ALA A 83 9.63 -15.33 19.90
N PRO A 84 10.73 -15.87 19.37
CA PRO A 84 11.05 -17.28 19.50
C PRO A 84 11.40 -17.73 20.93
N HIS A 85 11.94 -16.82 21.75
CA HIS A 85 12.34 -17.10 23.13
C HIS A 85 11.16 -17.00 24.10
N GLU A 86 10.28 -16.03 23.90
CA GLU A 86 9.11 -15.75 24.74
C GLU A 86 7.87 -16.57 24.33
N GLY A 87 7.87 -17.09 23.12
CA GLY A 87 6.81 -17.95 22.57
C GLY A 87 5.70 -17.21 21.80
N LEU A 88 4.87 -18.00 21.13
CA LEU A 88 3.84 -17.51 20.22
C LEU A 88 2.81 -16.59 20.90
N LEU A 89 2.36 -16.94 22.10
CA LEU A 89 1.36 -16.13 22.83
C LEU A 89 1.91 -14.77 23.19
N TRP A 90 3.18 -14.71 23.59
CA TRP A 90 3.84 -13.43 23.82
C TRP A 90 3.92 -12.60 22.54
N ALA A 91 4.36 -13.19 21.44
CA ALA A 91 4.47 -12.49 20.16
C ALA A 91 3.14 -11.90 19.66
N ILE A 92 2.04 -12.64 19.85
CA ILE A 92 0.67 -12.20 19.51
C ILE A 92 0.26 -10.98 20.33
N ASN A 93 0.66 -10.91 21.59
CA ASN A 93 0.26 -9.85 22.52
C ASN A 93 1.20 -8.64 22.52
N HIS A 94 2.39 -8.73 21.92
CA HIS A 94 3.39 -7.65 21.93
C HIS A 94 3.69 -7.16 20.52
N ILE A 95 3.27 -5.94 20.22
CA ILE A 95 3.60 -5.27 18.94
C ILE A 95 4.94 -4.53 19.05
N TYR A 96 5.26 -4.02 20.23
CA TYR A 96 6.48 -3.30 20.54
C TYR A 96 7.25 -4.07 21.64
N GLY A 97 8.54 -4.29 21.44
CA GLY A 97 9.35 -5.12 22.31
C GLY A 97 9.54 -4.61 23.74
N TYR A 98 9.09 -3.39 24.05
CA TYR A 98 9.26 -2.72 25.35
C TYR A 98 7.95 -2.12 25.91
N ARG A 99 6.82 -2.23 25.19
CA ARG A 99 5.54 -1.72 25.67
C ARG A 99 4.63 -2.87 26.08
N ASP A 100 3.76 -2.57 27.02
CA ASP A 100 2.77 -3.50 27.53
C ASP A 100 1.94 -4.16 26.43
N SER A 101 1.37 -5.29 26.77
CA SER A 101 0.60 -6.12 25.87
C SER A 101 -0.47 -5.31 25.11
N THR A 102 -0.59 -5.55 23.82
CA THR A 102 -1.63 -4.95 22.99
C THR A 102 -2.94 -5.72 23.05
N ASN A 103 -3.03 -6.69 23.98
CA ASN A 103 -4.17 -7.60 24.14
C ASN A 103 -4.61 -8.25 22.81
N GLY A 104 -3.67 -8.62 21.95
CA GLY A 104 -3.92 -9.30 20.69
C GLY A 104 -4.56 -8.45 19.58
N LYS A 105 -4.62 -7.12 19.72
CA LYS A 105 -5.32 -6.23 18.78
C LYS A 105 -4.81 -6.29 17.33
N GLU A 106 -3.51 -6.54 17.15
CA GLU A 106 -2.85 -6.69 15.84
C GLU A 106 -2.05 -8.00 15.79
N PHE A 107 -2.70 -9.09 16.21
CA PHE A 107 -2.05 -10.39 16.43
C PHE A 107 -1.39 -10.97 15.17
N MET A 108 -1.85 -10.59 13.97
CA MET A 108 -1.24 -11.06 12.73
C MET A 108 0.20 -10.59 12.61
N ASN A 109 0.53 -9.39 13.13
CA ASN A 109 1.91 -8.94 13.17
C ASN A 109 2.78 -9.82 14.07
N GLY A 110 2.25 -10.25 15.23
CA GLY A 110 2.91 -11.22 16.11
C GLY A 110 3.16 -12.56 15.43
N LEU A 111 2.15 -13.07 14.68
CA LEU A 111 2.31 -14.28 13.87
C LEU A 111 3.41 -14.11 12.81
N TYR A 112 3.44 -12.99 12.10
CA TYR A 112 4.48 -12.73 11.08
C TYR A 112 5.87 -12.68 11.71
N ASN A 113 6.05 -12.06 12.86
CA ASN A 113 7.32 -12.01 13.56
C ASN A 113 7.75 -13.40 14.03
N TYR A 114 6.86 -14.15 14.69
CA TYR A 114 7.16 -15.47 15.22
C TYR A 114 7.51 -16.47 14.11
N PHE A 115 6.62 -16.69 13.15
CA PHE A 115 6.88 -17.62 12.04
C PHE A 115 7.95 -17.09 11.09
N GLY A 116 8.04 -15.76 10.91
CA GLY A 116 9.06 -15.13 10.11
C GLY A 116 10.46 -15.42 10.62
N TYR A 117 10.66 -15.43 11.96
CA TYR A 117 11.95 -15.80 12.54
C TYR A 117 12.39 -17.21 12.14
N TYR A 118 11.52 -18.20 12.26
CA TYR A 118 11.85 -19.57 11.87
C TYR A 118 12.04 -19.72 10.37
N LEU A 119 11.19 -19.05 9.57
CA LEU A 119 11.29 -19.10 8.10
C LEU A 119 12.61 -18.50 7.59
N THR A 120 13.12 -17.50 8.28
CA THR A 120 14.35 -16.79 7.89
C THR A 120 15.57 -17.18 8.73
N ALA A 121 15.46 -18.24 9.53
CA ALA A 121 16.51 -18.69 10.44
C ALA A 121 17.13 -17.56 11.30
N GLY A 122 16.30 -16.63 11.78
CA GLY A 122 16.73 -15.49 12.59
C GLY A 122 17.34 -14.32 11.81
N HIS A 123 17.41 -14.38 10.49
CA HIS A 123 17.96 -13.30 9.67
C HIS A 123 16.91 -12.21 9.42
N TYR A 124 16.95 -11.15 10.21
CA TYR A 124 15.98 -10.03 10.10
C TYR A 124 15.97 -9.35 8.73
N GLY A 125 17.12 -9.18 8.09
CA GLY A 125 17.19 -8.64 6.73
C GLY A 125 16.41 -9.49 5.71
N LEU A 126 16.46 -10.80 5.81
CA LEU A 126 15.67 -11.71 4.96
C LEU A 126 14.17 -11.62 5.30
N TYR A 127 13.81 -11.43 6.56
CA TYR A 127 12.43 -11.17 6.98
C TYR A 127 11.89 -9.86 6.35
N ILE A 128 12.64 -8.76 6.40
CA ILE A 128 12.29 -7.50 5.76
C ILE A 128 12.20 -7.65 4.24
N PHE A 129 13.11 -8.41 3.63
CA PHE A 129 13.08 -8.71 2.21
C PHE A 129 11.75 -9.36 1.81
N ILE A 130 11.34 -10.43 2.51
CA ILE A 130 10.09 -11.14 2.23
C ILE A 130 8.88 -10.22 2.44
N ASN A 131 8.82 -9.47 3.53
CA ASN A 131 7.73 -8.52 3.79
C ASN A 131 7.62 -7.47 2.69
N THR A 132 8.74 -6.96 2.19
CA THR A 132 8.76 -5.98 1.10
C THR A 132 8.18 -6.57 -0.19
N LEU A 133 8.46 -7.84 -0.50
CA LEU A 133 7.83 -8.52 -1.64
C LEU A 133 6.31 -8.58 -1.48
N PHE A 134 5.81 -8.92 -0.28
CA PHE A 134 4.36 -8.93 0.01
C PHE A 134 3.72 -7.55 -0.09
N VAL A 135 4.47 -6.49 0.09
CA VAL A 135 3.99 -5.11 -0.16
C VAL A 135 3.88 -4.83 -1.65
N TYR A 136 4.96 -4.98 -2.41
CA TYR A 136 5.00 -4.50 -3.80
C TYR A 136 4.24 -5.37 -4.80
N ILE A 137 4.26 -6.69 -4.64
CA ILE A 137 3.65 -7.62 -5.60
C ILE A 137 2.14 -7.39 -5.77
N PRO A 138 1.32 -7.23 -4.71
CA PRO A 138 -0.10 -6.92 -4.86
C PRO A 138 -0.35 -5.59 -5.57
N PHE A 139 0.43 -4.55 -5.27
CA PHE A 139 0.33 -3.26 -5.97
C PHE A 139 0.63 -3.40 -7.47
N PHE A 140 1.72 -4.08 -7.83
CA PHE A 140 2.08 -4.31 -9.23
C PHE A 140 1.00 -5.10 -9.97
N TYR A 141 0.46 -6.11 -9.32
CA TYR A 141 -0.63 -6.91 -9.88
C TYR A 141 -1.87 -6.05 -10.16
N VAL A 142 -2.26 -5.19 -9.22
CA VAL A 142 -3.41 -4.31 -9.39
C VAL A 142 -3.17 -3.26 -10.48
N ILE A 143 -1.97 -2.67 -10.57
CA ILE A 143 -1.60 -1.76 -11.66
C ILE A 143 -1.71 -2.47 -13.02
N LYS A 144 -1.21 -3.70 -13.12
CA LYS A 144 -1.35 -4.51 -14.33
C LYS A 144 -2.82 -4.68 -14.72
N GLU A 145 -3.67 -5.10 -13.80
CA GLU A 145 -5.08 -5.36 -14.06
C GLU A 145 -5.87 -4.08 -14.43
N LEU A 146 -5.46 -2.92 -13.93
CA LEU A 146 -6.05 -1.64 -14.31
C LEU A 146 -5.77 -1.24 -15.76
N TYR A 147 -4.62 -1.64 -16.30
CA TYR A 147 -4.13 -1.08 -17.57
C TYR A 147 -3.89 -2.11 -18.68
N GLN A 148 -3.91 -3.43 -18.40
CA GLN A 148 -3.57 -4.45 -19.42
C GLN A 148 -4.44 -4.40 -20.67
N ASP A 149 -5.72 -4.05 -20.54
CA ASP A 149 -6.67 -4.01 -21.64
C ASP A 149 -6.82 -2.61 -22.27
N LYS A 150 -5.98 -1.65 -21.85
CA LYS A 150 -6.04 -0.27 -22.34
C LYS A 150 -5.09 -0.04 -23.51
N LYS A 151 -5.48 0.86 -24.42
CA LYS A 151 -4.56 1.37 -25.45
C LYS A 151 -3.31 1.95 -24.75
N ASN A 152 -2.14 1.52 -25.16
CA ASN A 152 -0.87 1.85 -24.49
C ASN A 152 -0.74 1.32 -23.04
N GLY A 153 -1.52 0.29 -22.67
CA GLY A 153 -1.49 -0.30 -21.33
C GLY A 153 -0.11 -0.73 -20.86
N LYS A 154 0.75 -1.20 -21.79
CA LYS A 154 2.13 -1.55 -21.54
C LYS A 154 2.93 -0.41 -20.87
N TYR A 155 2.87 0.79 -21.44
CA TYR A 155 3.58 1.96 -20.89
C TYR A 155 2.91 2.51 -19.63
N ALA A 156 1.58 2.38 -19.54
CA ALA A 156 0.83 2.74 -18.35
C ALA A 156 1.22 1.85 -17.14
N ILE A 157 1.34 0.54 -17.35
CA ILE A 157 1.82 -0.39 -16.32
C ILE A 157 3.23 -0.02 -15.90
N LEU A 158 4.13 0.20 -16.87
CA LEU A 158 5.52 0.57 -16.56
C LEU A 158 5.60 1.87 -15.75
N ALA A 159 4.88 2.92 -16.17
CA ALA A 159 4.86 4.19 -15.46
C ALA A 159 4.34 4.05 -14.02
N GLY A 160 3.26 3.29 -13.83
CA GLY A 160 2.67 3.06 -12.50
C GLY A 160 3.61 2.33 -11.54
N ILE A 161 4.25 1.25 -12.00
CA ILE A 161 5.15 0.46 -11.15
C ILE A 161 6.47 1.19 -10.87
N ILE A 162 7.03 1.90 -11.86
CA ILE A 162 8.23 2.72 -11.64
C ILE A 162 7.92 3.84 -10.65
N CYS A 163 6.80 4.55 -10.83
CA CYS A 163 6.37 5.55 -9.88
C CYS A 163 6.27 4.98 -8.47
N LEU A 164 5.60 3.85 -8.29
CA LEU A 164 5.43 3.25 -6.96
C LEU A 164 6.78 2.88 -6.31
N CYS A 165 7.75 2.39 -7.10
CA CYS A 165 9.07 2.01 -6.58
C CYS A 165 9.93 3.22 -6.22
N PHE A 166 9.93 4.27 -7.06
CA PHE A 166 10.89 5.36 -6.95
C PHE A 166 10.28 6.67 -6.43
N PHE A 167 9.00 6.69 -6.12
CA PHE A 167 8.38 7.81 -5.42
C PHE A 167 8.84 7.83 -3.97
N SER A 168 9.71 8.77 -3.63
CA SER A 168 10.43 8.81 -2.35
C SER A 168 9.49 8.77 -1.12
N GLN A 169 8.36 9.47 -1.18
CA GLN A 169 7.40 9.51 -0.09
C GLN A 169 6.80 8.12 0.20
N PHE A 170 6.38 7.40 -0.82
CA PHE A 170 5.87 6.04 -0.63
C PHE A 170 6.98 5.08 -0.20
N PHE A 171 8.13 5.15 -0.86
CA PHE A 171 9.27 4.29 -0.56
C PHE A 171 9.74 4.42 0.89
N ASN A 172 9.91 5.64 1.39
CA ASN A 172 10.33 5.86 2.78
C ASN A 172 9.32 5.25 3.77
N LEU A 173 8.03 5.39 3.49
CA LEU A 173 6.97 4.85 4.35
C LEU A 173 6.90 3.32 4.34
N THR A 174 7.34 2.64 3.27
CA THR A 174 7.38 1.16 3.24
C THR A 174 8.34 0.58 4.28
N ILE A 175 9.29 1.37 4.75
CA ILE A 175 10.27 0.98 5.76
C ILE A 175 9.78 1.35 7.17
N HIS A 176 9.39 2.61 7.35
CA HIS A 176 9.03 3.12 8.66
C HIS A 176 7.66 2.62 9.16
N LEU A 177 6.70 2.41 8.25
CA LEU A 177 5.34 1.99 8.55
C LEU A 177 5.06 0.58 8.03
N GLN A 178 5.99 -0.35 8.15
CA GLN A 178 5.95 -1.68 7.54
C GLN A 178 4.62 -2.42 7.73
N ARG A 179 4.07 -2.47 8.95
CA ARG A 179 2.78 -3.12 9.24
C ARG A 179 1.61 -2.45 8.52
N GLN A 180 1.58 -1.13 8.56
CA GLN A 180 0.52 -0.34 7.94
C GLN A 180 0.52 -0.51 6.42
N VAL A 181 1.71 -0.52 5.82
CA VAL A 181 1.88 -0.70 4.36
C VAL A 181 1.51 -2.11 3.93
N LEU A 182 1.93 -3.13 4.70
CA LEU A 182 1.56 -4.52 4.42
C LEU A 182 0.05 -4.70 4.51
N ALA A 183 -0.58 -4.18 5.57
CA ALA A 183 -2.03 -4.23 5.73
C ALA A 183 -2.75 -3.53 4.57
N PHE A 184 -2.25 -2.38 4.14
CA PHE A 184 -2.81 -1.65 3.01
C PHE A 184 -2.65 -2.39 1.68
N SER A 185 -1.51 -3.01 1.44
CA SER A 185 -1.28 -3.85 0.25
C SER A 185 -2.30 -5.00 0.17
N ILE A 186 -2.52 -5.70 1.29
CA ILE A 186 -3.53 -6.76 1.38
C ILE A 186 -4.94 -6.21 1.15
N PHE A 187 -5.24 -5.03 1.71
CA PHE A 187 -6.54 -4.37 1.56
C PHE A 187 -6.80 -3.93 0.10
N ILE A 188 -5.82 -3.33 -0.57
CA ILE A 188 -5.90 -2.97 -2.00
C ILE A 188 -6.18 -4.22 -2.85
N PHE A 189 -5.53 -5.34 -2.54
CA PHE A 189 -5.81 -6.59 -3.23
C PHE A 189 -7.22 -7.12 -2.94
N ALA A 190 -7.73 -6.97 -1.71
CA ALA A 190 -9.11 -7.30 -1.35
C ALA A 190 -10.12 -6.44 -2.12
N MET A 191 -9.87 -5.13 -2.26
CA MET A 191 -10.68 -4.22 -3.09
C MET A 191 -10.69 -4.63 -4.56
N TYR A 192 -9.52 -4.98 -5.11
CA TYR A 192 -9.41 -5.49 -6.46
C TYR A 192 -10.25 -6.79 -6.64
N ARG A 193 -10.11 -7.74 -5.73
CA ARG A 193 -10.89 -8.98 -5.76
C ARG A 193 -12.39 -8.70 -5.77
N LYS A 194 -12.88 -7.78 -4.94
CA LYS A 194 -14.28 -7.37 -4.94
C LYS A 194 -14.68 -6.68 -6.24
N ALA A 195 -13.87 -5.77 -6.76
CA ALA A 195 -14.16 -5.10 -8.04
C ALA A 195 -14.33 -6.11 -9.18
N LYS A 196 -13.49 -7.17 -9.20
CA LYS A 196 -13.49 -8.20 -10.25
C LYS A 196 -14.61 -9.22 -10.08
N THR A 197 -14.88 -9.68 -8.88
CA THR A 197 -15.79 -10.80 -8.61
C THR A 197 -17.16 -10.38 -8.07
N GLY A 198 -17.32 -9.14 -7.65
CA GLY A 198 -18.50 -8.64 -6.93
C GLY A 198 -18.57 -9.10 -5.47
N LYS A 199 -17.72 -10.03 -5.03
CA LYS A 199 -17.75 -10.63 -3.70
C LYS A 199 -16.61 -10.15 -2.82
N THR A 200 -16.89 -9.83 -1.57
CA THR A 200 -15.88 -9.47 -0.57
C THR A 200 -15.12 -10.72 -0.12
N ASN A 201 -13.79 -10.66 -0.14
CA ASN A 201 -12.96 -11.72 0.45
C ASN A 201 -12.70 -11.37 1.92
N TYR A 202 -13.51 -12.00 2.80
CA TYR A 202 -13.44 -11.76 4.25
C TYR A 202 -12.12 -12.20 4.88
N LEU A 203 -11.45 -13.23 4.33
CA LEU A 203 -10.15 -13.67 4.83
C LEU A 203 -9.07 -12.60 4.61
N LEU A 204 -9.01 -12.02 3.40
CA LEU A 204 -8.07 -10.92 3.14
C LEU A 204 -8.36 -9.70 4.00
N LEU A 205 -9.64 -9.38 4.20
CA LEU A 205 -10.06 -8.28 5.06
C LEU A 205 -9.65 -8.53 6.51
N PHE A 206 -9.90 -9.73 7.03
CA PHE A 206 -9.50 -10.17 8.38
C PHE A 206 -7.98 -10.03 8.56
N VAL A 207 -7.19 -10.60 7.65
CA VAL A 207 -5.73 -10.51 7.69
C VAL A 207 -5.27 -9.04 7.66
N ALA A 208 -5.85 -8.20 6.81
CA ALA A 208 -5.49 -6.78 6.73
C ALA A 208 -5.77 -6.03 8.04
N ILE A 209 -6.96 -6.18 8.62
CA ILE A 209 -7.37 -5.52 9.88
C ILE A 209 -6.46 -5.92 11.04
N PHE A 210 -6.20 -7.23 11.19
CA PHE A 210 -5.37 -7.73 12.29
C PHE A 210 -3.86 -7.60 12.03
N THR A 211 -3.46 -7.19 10.83
CA THR A 211 -2.09 -6.73 10.56
C THR A 211 -1.93 -5.28 11.03
N HIS A 212 -2.91 -4.41 10.76
CA HIS A 212 -2.91 -3.03 11.25
C HIS A 212 -4.31 -2.44 11.32
N SER A 213 -4.69 -1.95 12.50
CA SER A 213 -6.04 -1.48 12.83
C SER A 213 -6.52 -0.28 12.01
N THR A 214 -5.63 0.53 11.41
CA THR A 214 -6.04 1.64 10.52
C THR A 214 -6.88 1.17 9.32
N ILE A 215 -6.83 -0.09 8.95
CA ILE A 215 -7.67 -0.64 7.89
C ILE A 215 -9.17 -0.57 8.22
N LEU A 216 -9.53 -0.49 9.51
CA LEU A 216 -10.92 -0.29 9.93
C LEU A 216 -11.54 0.96 9.29
N PHE A 217 -10.79 2.03 9.11
CA PHE A 217 -11.26 3.24 8.44
C PHE A 217 -11.60 3.04 6.96
N PHE A 218 -11.05 2.00 6.34
CA PHE A 218 -11.26 1.70 4.91
C PHE A 218 -12.35 0.64 4.67
N ILE A 219 -12.89 0.03 5.73
CA ILE A 219 -13.98 -0.96 5.63
C ILE A 219 -15.15 -0.44 4.78
N PRO A 220 -15.63 0.82 4.92
CA PRO A 220 -16.68 1.36 4.08
C PRO A 220 -16.41 1.24 2.58
N PHE A 221 -15.15 1.36 2.15
CA PHE A 221 -14.77 1.25 0.73
C PHE A 221 -14.98 -0.17 0.18
N LEU A 222 -14.93 -1.18 1.03
CA LEU A 222 -15.27 -2.54 0.62
C LEU A 222 -16.77 -2.79 0.61
N PHE A 223 -17.55 -2.24 1.53
CA PHE A 223 -18.95 -2.62 1.67
C PHE A 223 -19.90 -1.76 0.83
N PHE A 224 -19.62 -0.49 0.63
CA PHE A 224 -20.50 0.37 -0.16
C PHE A 224 -20.23 0.26 -1.66
N ASN A 225 -21.20 -0.27 -2.41
CA ASN A 225 -21.11 -0.36 -3.87
C ASN A 225 -20.99 1.00 -4.57
N LEU A 226 -21.40 2.06 -3.90
CA LEU A 226 -21.23 3.46 -4.30
C LEU A 226 -19.81 3.77 -4.81
N PHE A 227 -18.76 3.17 -4.21
CA PHE A 227 -17.38 3.38 -4.63
C PHE A 227 -16.98 2.65 -5.91
N TYR A 228 -17.73 1.59 -6.27
CA TYR A 228 -17.44 0.73 -7.43
C TYR A 228 -18.19 1.12 -8.69
N GLU A 229 -18.89 2.24 -8.67
CA GLU A 229 -19.73 2.72 -9.76
C GLU A 229 -19.39 4.17 -10.10
N ARG A 230 -19.90 4.59 -11.28
CA ARG A 230 -19.76 5.98 -11.70
C ARG A 230 -20.33 6.94 -10.66
N MET A 231 -19.57 7.97 -10.33
CA MET A 231 -20.05 9.04 -9.45
C MET A 231 -21.10 9.88 -10.19
N THR A 232 -22.23 10.09 -9.56
CA THR A 232 -23.24 11.08 -9.95
C THR A 232 -23.20 12.23 -8.96
N ILE A 233 -23.78 13.39 -9.32
CA ILE A 233 -23.83 14.55 -8.41
C ILE A 233 -24.50 14.15 -7.10
N LYS A 234 -25.62 13.39 -7.15
CA LYS A 234 -26.31 12.90 -5.94
C LYS A 234 -25.39 12.03 -5.08
N ARG A 235 -24.65 11.09 -5.68
CA ARG A 235 -23.71 10.22 -4.97
C ARG A 235 -22.52 11.01 -4.42
N ALA A 236 -22.01 11.98 -5.17
CA ALA A 236 -20.93 12.86 -4.69
C ALA A 236 -21.35 13.65 -3.43
N ILE A 237 -22.57 14.17 -3.41
CA ILE A 237 -23.14 14.81 -2.22
C ILE A 237 -23.25 13.82 -1.06
N GLN A 238 -23.73 12.58 -1.31
CA GLN A 238 -23.83 11.55 -0.27
C GLN A 238 -22.45 11.20 0.32
N VAL A 239 -21.43 11.06 -0.53
CA VAL A 239 -20.04 10.81 -0.10
C VAL A 239 -19.50 11.98 0.71
N LEU A 240 -19.75 13.22 0.26
CA LEU A 240 -19.33 14.42 0.98
C LEU A 240 -20.00 14.51 2.35
N VAL A 241 -21.32 14.31 2.42
CA VAL A 241 -22.07 14.31 3.69
C VAL A 241 -21.57 13.21 4.63
N LEU A 242 -21.34 12.01 4.11
CA LEU A 242 -20.76 10.92 4.90
C LEU A 242 -19.35 11.26 5.41
N GLY A 243 -18.51 11.82 4.55
CA GLY A 243 -17.17 12.27 4.92
C GLY A 243 -17.21 13.35 6.02
N LEU A 244 -18.04 14.37 5.86
CA LEU A 244 -18.24 15.42 6.86
C LEU A 244 -18.78 14.87 8.19
N ALA A 245 -19.71 13.92 8.13
CA ALA A 245 -20.24 13.26 9.33
C ALA A 245 -19.14 12.48 10.07
N VAL A 246 -18.30 11.73 9.36
CA VAL A 246 -17.17 11.03 9.96
C VAL A 246 -16.17 12.01 10.57
N ILE A 247 -15.82 13.10 9.86
CA ILE A 247 -14.95 14.16 10.38
C ILE A 247 -15.52 14.78 11.64
N PHE A 248 -16.82 15.11 11.63
CA PHE A 248 -17.51 15.68 12.79
C PHE A 248 -17.46 14.72 13.99
N VAL A 249 -17.76 13.44 13.78
CA VAL A 249 -17.71 12.42 14.84
C VAL A 249 -16.30 12.27 15.38
N VAL A 250 -15.28 12.15 14.50
CA VAL A 250 -13.88 12.04 14.93
C VAL A 250 -13.44 13.27 15.71
N ASN A 251 -13.75 14.48 15.23
CA ASN A 251 -13.41 15.71 15.96
C ASN A 251 -14.13 15.81 17.32
N ARG A 252 -15.39 15.36 17.41
CA ARG A 252 -16.10 15.31 18.70
C ARG A 252 -15.48 14.31 19.66
N ILE A 253 -15.10 13.14 19.17
CA ILE A 253 -14.39 12.14 19.98
C ILE A 253 -13.04 12.68 20.45
N MET A 254 -12.32 13.42 19.61
CA MET A 254 -11.05 14.05 19.99
C MET A 254 -11.20 15.16 21.01
N MET A 255 -12.35 15.84 21.09
CA MET A 255 -12.62 16.90 22.05
C MET A 255 -13.03 16.39 23.44
N VAL A 256 -13.44 15.13 23.56
CA VAL A 256 -13.86 14.55 24.84
C VAL A 256 -12.63 14.11 25.63
N LYS A 257 -12.18 14.95 26.57
CA LYS A 257 -11.03 14.68 27.46
C LYS A 257 -11.23 13.44 28.37
N GLU A 258 -12.46 12.96 28.53
CA GLU A 258 -12.82 11.83 29.40
C GLU A 258 -12.51 10.43 28.79
N ILE A 259 -11.99 10.38 27.57
CA ILE A 259 -11.64 9.09 26.91
C ILE A 259 -10.46 8.39 27.63
N GLU A 260 -9.71 9.08 28.45
CA GLU A 260 -8.61 8.48 29.25
C GLU A 260 -9.08 7.39 30.22
N GLN A 261 -10.36 7.39 30.58
CA GLN A 261 -10.94 6.41 31.52
C GLN A 261 -11.75 5.27 30.85
N ILE A 262 -12.02 5.33 29.56
CA ILE A 262 -12.77 4.28 28.87
C ILE A 262 -11.80 3.18 28.43
N SER A 263 -11.74 2.16 29.27
CA SER A 263 -11.26 0.78 29.08
C SER A 263 -10.35 0.48 27.87
N ASP A 264 -9.42 -0.46 28.09
CA ASP A 264 -8.42 -1.13 27.24
C ASP A 264 -8.85 -1.62 25.84
N ASN A 265 -9.80 -1.00 25.18
CA ASN A 265 -10.28 -1.36 23.87
C ASN A 265 -9.41 -0.78 22.73
N ALA A 266 -9.27 -1.52 21.61
CA ALA A 266 -8.49 -1.12 20.44
C ALA A 266 -8.89 0.26 19.88
N LEU A 267 -10.17 0.60 19.98
CA LEU A 267 -10.68 1.89 19.52
C LEU A 267 -10.21 3.03 20.44
N SER A 268 -10.29 2.86 21.78
CA SER A 268 -9.83 3.87 22.74
C SER A 268 -8.32 4.10 22.66
N TYR A 269 -7.53 3.04 22.47
CA TYR A 269 -6.09 3.17 22.25
C TYR A 269 -5.78 3.96 20.95
N SER A 270 -6.48 3.68 19.88
CA SER A 270 -6.31 4.40 18.62
C SER A 270 -6.75 5.85 18.73
N LEU A 271 -7.84 6.12 19.45
CA LEU A 271 -8.36 7.46 19.70
C LEU A 271 -7.47 8.26 20.65
N ASN A 272 -6.98 7.67 21.73
CA ASN A 272 -6.00 8.28 22.64
C ASN A 272 -4.72 8.65 21.91
N ARG A 273 -4.27 7.79 21.00
CA ARG A 273 -3.06 8.07 20.22
C ARG A 273 -3.29 9.20 19.19
N ILE A 274 -4.48 9.35 18.67
CA ILE A 274 -4.90 10.48 17.83
C ILE A 274 -4.95 11.76 18.67
N HIS A 275 -5.52 11.68 19.87
CA HIS A 275 -5.70 12.83 20.76
C HIS A 275 -4.39 13.35 21.35
N ASN A 276 -3.52 12.45 21.82
CA ASN A 276 -2.29 12.81 22.52
C ASN A 276 -1.09 13.01 21.59
N GLY A 277 -1.32 13.22 20.29
CA GLY A 277 -0.25 13.44 19.31
C GLY A 277 0.75 12.28 19.18
N GLY A 278 0.50 11.15 19.85
CA GLY A 278 1.28 9.93 19.72
C GLY A 278 2.65 9.93 20.42
N GLY A 279 2.96 10.93 21.22
CA GLY A 279 4.20 10.97 22.04
C GLY A 279 5.52 10.95 21.25
N THR A 280 5.49 11.33 19.97
CA THR A 280 6.68 11.56 19.15
C THR A 280 6.57 12.98 18.60
N ASP A 281 7.19 13.91 19.30
CA ASP A 281 7.23 15.34 18.95
C ASP A 281 7.98 15.64 17.63
N ASP A 282 8.48 14.60 16.96
CA ASP A 282 9.42 14.71 15.84
C ASP A 282 8.77 14.52 14.44
N VAL A 283 7.45 14.30 14.36
CA VAL A 283 6.77 14.11 13.06
C VAL A 283 6.08 15.39 12.64
N GLU A 284 6.71 16.13 11.75
CA GLU A 284 6.11 17.30 11.10
C GLU A 284 5.44 16.90 9.78
N PHE A 285 4.18 17.29 9.61
CA PHE A 285 3.46 17.09 8.36
C PHE A 285 3.56 18.31 7.45
N HIS A 286 4.31 18.18 6.37
CA HIS A 286 4.47 19.25 5.39
C HIS A 286 3.30 19.30 4.40
N LEU A 287 2.25 20.06 4.74
CA LEU A 287 1.05 20.21 3.91
C LEU A 287 1.37 20.66 2.47
N ALA A 288 2.33 21.57 2.29
CA ALA A 288 2.72 22.03 0.96
C ALA A 288 3.24 20.89 0.08
N ASN A 289 4.11 20.03 0.62
CA ASN A 289 4.62 18.86 -0.09
C ASN A 289 3.48 17.89 -0.43
N PHE A 290 2.57 17.65 0.52
CA PHE A 290 1.40 16.81 0.30
C PHE A 290 0.55 17.35 -0.87
N LEU A 291 0.24 18.63 -0.89
CA LEU A 291 -0.57 19.26 -1.93
C LEU A 291 0.11 19.21 -3.30
N VAL A 292 1.41 19.52 -3.36
CA VAL A 292 2.20 19.47 -4.60
C VAL A 292 2.07 18.10 -5.27
N PHE A 293 2.22 17.01 -4.54
CA PHE A 293 2.14 15.67 -5.15
C PHE A 293 0.70 15.21 -5.43
N ASN A 294 -0.26 15.67 -4.65
CA ASN A 294 -1.62 15.10 -4.72
C ASN A 294 -2.60 15.95 -5.55
N ILE A 295 -2.44 17.26 -5.70
CA ILE A 295 -3.37 18.09 -6.49
C ILE A 295 -3.52 17.63 -7.95
N PRO A 296 -2.44 17.33 -8.71
CA PRO A 296 -2.58 16.86 -10.08
C PRO A 296 -3.29 15.49 -10.17
N ILE A 297 -3.03 14.62 -9.21
CA ILE A 297 -3.69 13.31 -9.12
C ILE A 297 -5.17 13.49 -8.76
N LEU A 298 -5.48 14.40 -7.83
CA LEU A 298 -6.84 14.76 -7.46
C LEU A 298 -7.64 15.26 -8.67
N TYR A 299 -7.06 16.16 -9.46
CA TYR A 299 -7.69 16.66 -10.68
C TYR A 299 -8.08 15.53 -11.63
N VAL A 300 -7.16 14.59 -11.89
CA VAL A 300 -7.43 13.44 -12.75
C VAL A 300 -8.47 12.52 -12.12
N SER A 301 -8.38 12.27 -10.83
CA SER A 301 -9.32 11.42 -10.11
C SER A 301 -10.74 11.97 -10.19
N VAL A 302 -10.93 13.26 -9.86
CA VAL A 302 -12.23 13.94 -9.94
C VAL A 302 -12.78 13.92 -11.36
N LYS A 303 -11.96 14.21 -12.37
CA LYS A 303 -12.40 14.14 -13.77
C LYS A 303 -12.86 12.73 -14.16
N ARG A 304 -12.14 11.70 -13.73
CA ARG A 304 -12.40 10.30 -14.11
C ARG A 304 -13.61 9.72 -13.40
N MET A 305 -13.89 10.09 -12.15
CA MET A 305 -15.01 9.53 -11.39
C MET A 305 -16.38 9.79 -12.05
N PHE A 306 -16.50 10.84 -12.88
CA PHE A 306 -17.72 11.17 -13.62
C PHE A 306 -17.77 10.59 -15.04
N LEU A 307 -16.68 9.98 -15.54
CA LEU A 307 -16.66 9.40 -16.89
C LEU A 307 -17.49 8.12 -16.96
N ASN A 308 -18.10 7.88 -18.14
CA ASN A 308 -18.70 6.60 -18.47
C ASN A 308 -17.62 5.60 -18.96
N GLY A 309 -17.92 4.32 -18.85
CA GLY A 309 -17.12 3.25 -19.46
C GLY A 309 -15.82 2.90 -18.73
N LEU A 310 -15.63 3.36 -17.51
CA LEU A 310 -14.58 2.83 -16.63
C LEU A 310 -15.02 1.49 -16.05
N ASN A 311 -14.05 0.61 -15.74
CA ASN A 311 -14.34 -0.61 -15.03
C ASN A 311 -14.51 -0.35 -13.51
N ARG A 312 -15.05 -1.34 -12.77
CA ARG A 312 -15.32 -1.20 -11.33
C ARG A 312 -14.07 -0.86 -10.52
N MET A 313 -12.90 -1.42 -10.90
CA MET A 313 -11.65 -1.13 -10.19
C MET A 313 -11.18 0.31 -10.45
N GLU A 314 -11.34 0.83 -11.67
CA GLU A 314 -11.04 2.23 -11.96
C GLU A 314 -11.93 3.17 -11.16
N TYR A 315 -13.22 2.87 -11.04
CA TYR A 315 -14.13 3.68 -10.21
C TYR A 315 -13.71 3.67 -8.74
N VAL A 316 -13.47 2.50 -8.15
CA VAL A 316 -13.10 2.44 -6.73
C VAL A 316 -11.79 3.17 -6.45
N VAL A 317 -10.79 3.05 -7.32
CA VAL A 317 -9.52 3.77 -7.15
C VAL A 317 -9.71 5.28 -7.17
N ASN A 318 -10.50 5.81 -8.13
CA ASN A 318 -10.75 7.25 -8.21
C ASN A 318 -11.62 7.76 -7.04
N ASN A 319 -12.68 7.03 -6.71
CA ASN A 319 -13.63 7.45 -5.69
C ASN A 319 -13.04 7.39 -4.27
N THR A 320 -12.25 6.35 -3.97
CA THR A 320 -11.61 6.22 -2.65
C THR A 320 -10.43 7.18 -2.48
N TYR A 321 -9.70 7.48 -3.56
CA TYR A 321 -8.64 8.48 -3.51
C TYR A 321 -9.14 9.86 -3.09
N LEU A 322 -10.29 10.30 -3.63
CA LEU A 322 -10.89 11.58 -3.24
C LEU A 322 -11.18 11.63 -1.73
N LEU A 323 -11.76 10.56 -1.18
CA LEU A 323 -12.03 10.51 0.26
C LEU A 323 -10.75 10.51 1.10
N LEU A 324 -9.75 9.75 0.69
CA LEU A 324 -8.45 9.75 1.38
C LEU A 324 -7.81 11.13 1.39
N PHE A 325 -7.89 11.84 0.27
CA PHE A 325 -7.40 13.22 0.17
C PHE A 325 -8.13 14.15 1.14
N ILE A 326 -9.46 14.07 1.19
CA ILE A 326 -10.29 14.84 2.14
C ILE A 326 -9.95 14.46 3.58
N PHE A 327 -9.77 13.17 3.88
CA PHE A 327 -9.38 12.72 5.22
C PHE A 327 -8.07 13.35 5.68
N VAL A 328 -7.03 13.34 4.85
CA VAL A 328 -5.74 13.96 5.23
C VAL A 328 -5.93 15.45 5.56
N LEU A 329 -6.70 16.17 4.76
CA LEU A 329 -6.95 17.59 5.01
C LEU A 329 -7.82 17.86 6.25
N SER A 330 -8.60 16.88 6.69
CA SER A 330 -9.54 17.05 7.80
C SER A 330 -8.90 16.89 9.18
N PHE A 331 -7.74 16.26 9.24
CA PHE A 331 -7.00 16.08 10.50
C PHE A 331 -6.02 17.23 10.79
N THR A 332 -6.38 18.47 10.41
CA THR A 332 -5.63 19.66 10.80
C THR A 332 -5.54 19.74 12.33
N GLY A 333 -4.32 19.75 12.86
CA GLY A 333 -4.08 19.73 14.31
C GLY A 333 -3.47 18.43 14.84
N SER A 334 -3.28 17.42 13.97
CA SER A 334 -2.53 16.21 14.31
C SER A 334 -1.62 15.78 13.16
N ASP A 335 -0.39 16.28 13.15
CA ASP A 335 0.61 16.01 12.13
C ASP A 335 0.87 14.51 11.98
N LEU A 336 0.92 13.77 13.07
CA LEU A 336 1.10 12.32 13.04
C LEU A 336 -0.04 11.60 12.29
N VAL A 337 -1.29 12.02 12.49
CA VAL A 337 -2.43 11.41 11.81
C VAL A 337 -2.43 11.79 10.33
N GLN A 338 -2.19 13.06 9.99
CA GLN A 338 -2.05 13.52 8.62
C GLN A 338 -0.93 12.77 7.90
N TYR A 339 0.23 12.62 8.51
CA TYR A 339 1.37 11.87 7.99
C TYR A 339 1.01 10.41 7.68
N ARG A 340 0.33 9.73 8.61
CA ARG A 340 -0.07 8.33 8.45
C ARG A 340 -1.14 8.13 7.36
N PHE A 341 -2.09 9.05 7.23
CA PHE A 341 -3.11 8.97 6.19
C PHE A 341 -2.60 9.41 4.82
N SER A 342 -1.64 10.36 4.76
CA SER A 342 -0.99 10.75 3.50
C SER A 342 -0.31 9.58 2.81
N PHE A 343 0.22 8.63 3.57
CA PHE A 343 0.80 7.40 3.05
C PHE A 343 -0.17 6.65 2.12
N PHE A 344 -1.43 6.52 2.51
CA PHE A 344 -2.41 5.83 1.67
C PHE A 344 -2.63 6.55 0.35
N THR A 345 -2.66 7.89 0.35
CA THR A 345 -2.77 8.67 -0.91
C THR A 345 -1.55 8.48 -1.79
N TYR A 346 -0.35 8.41 -1.22
CA TYR A 346 0.89 8.17 -1.97
C TYR A 346 0.90 6.79 -2.65
N GLY A 347 0.36 5.76 -2.01
CA GLY A 347 0.17 4.44 -2.63
C GLY A 347 -0.76 4.47 -3.84
N TYR A 348 -1.77 5.36 -3.85
CA TYR A 348 -2.68 5.54 -4.98
C TYR A 348 -2.04 6.27 -6.17
N ILE A 349 -0.98 7.05 -5.98
CA ILE A 349 -0.30 7.75 -7.08
C ILE A 349 0.15 6.76 -8.15
N GLY A 350 0.70 5.60 -7.78
CA GLY A 350 1.08 4.55 -8.74
C GLY A 350 -0.08 4.04 -9.59
N PHE A 351 -1.31 4.05 -9.07
CA PHE A 351 -2.50 3.67 -9.84
C PHE A 351 -3.03 4.78 -10.76
N LEU A 352 -2.87 6.05 -10.38
CA LEU A 352 -3.52 7.19 -11.03
C LEU A 352 -2.59 7.96 -11.97
N LEU A 353 -1.28 7.97 -11.71
CA LEU A 353 -0.28 8.64 -12.54
C LEU A 353 -0.35 8.26 -14.03
N PRO A 354 -0.52 6.98 -14.43
CA PRO A 354 -0.64 6.66 -15.84
C PRO A 354 -1.84 7.31 -16.52
N ALA A 355 -2.94 7.52 -15.77
CA ALA A 355 -4.11 8.22 -16.29
C ALA A 355 -3.85 9.73 -16.45
N LEU A 356 -3.08 10.33 -15.55
CA LEU A 356 -2.60 11.71 -15.65
C LEU A 356 -1.73 11.90 -16.91
N LEU A 357 -0.75 11.03 -17.11
CA LEU A 357 0.16 11.10 -18.26
C LEU A 357 -0.56 10.95 -19.59
N LYS A 358 -1.67 10.21 -19.63
CA LYS A 358 -2.50 10.04 -20.84
C LYS A 358 -3.38 11.24 -21.14
N GLY A 359 -3.92 11.88 -20.12
CA GLY A 359 -4.97 12.91 -20.24
C GLY A 359 -4.48 14.35 -20.15
N SER A 360 -3.21 14.57 -19.87
CA SER A 360 -2.70 15.89 -19.56
C SER A 360 -2.13 16.62 -20.80
N ASN A 361 -2.40 17.91 -20.88
CA ASN A 361 -1.67 18.85 -21.71
C ASN A 361 -0.16 18.83 -21.36
N ARG A 362 0.67 19.31 -22.30
CA ARG A 362 2.14 19.33 -22.25
C ARG A 362 2.74 19.71 -20.86
N TYR A 363 2.09 20.61 -20.14
CA TYR A 363 2.52 21.12 -18.83
C TYR A 363 2.51 20.10 -17.69
N CYS A 364 1.49 19.25 -17.59
CA CYS A 364 1.44 18.21 -16.55
C CYS A 364 2.44 17.07 -16.80
N LYS A 365 2.83 16.84 -18.07
CA LYS A 365 3.84 15.81 -18.39
C LYS A 365 5.22 16.22 -17.90
N THR A 366 5.56 17.49 -17.99
CA THR A 366 6.86 18.04 -17.56
C THR A 366 6.98 18.03 -16.04
N TYR A 367 5.90 18.30 -15.31
CA TYR A 367 5.89 18.39 -13.85
C TYR A 367 6.28 17.09 -13.12
N TYR A 368 5.98 15.91 -13.71
CA TYR A 368 6.32 14.61 -13.13
C TYR A 368 7.57 13.96 -13.74
N MET A 369 8.24 14.62 -14.68
CA MET A 369 9.52 14.18 -15.22
C MET A 369 10.72 14.85 -14.53
N ILE A 370 10.46 15.86 -13.70
CA ILE A 370 11.43 16.52 -12.82
C ILE A 370 11.30 15.90 -11.42
#